data_becdd9ae7bffba18eb5cfeb567296a85
#
_entry.id   becdd9ae7bffba18eb5cfeb567296a85
#
_cell.length_a   1.000
_cell.length_b   1.000
_cell.length_c   1.000
_cell.angle_alpha   90.00
_cell.angle_beta   90.00
_cell.angle_gamma   90.00
#
_symmetry.space_group_name_H-M   'P 1'
#
loop_
_entity.id
_entity.type
_entity.pdbx_description
1 polymer ?
#
loop_
_entity_poly.entity_id
_entity_poly.type
_entity_poly.pdbx_seq_one_letter_code
_entity_poly.pdbx_strand_id
1 'polypeptide(L)'
;EKRLAKLLGLSPATRRDLSAGTDGMYVIEMILLRPELNPDPFALICPDPNCIDCAEEDPYSYRIHVILPAEQKRFAKMEFRRFVEEVIRQETPAHILPRICWISNEEMAKLEVAYKDWIFLKAGADTKKRTAKLKAFIDILFEVRNVYPAQKLHECGAPEGEQKFLLGQTALGTMKK
;
A
#
# COMPACT_ATOMS: atom_id res chain seq x y z
N GLU A 1 0.65 -13.61 4.51
CA GLU A 1 0.67 -12.55 5.53
C GLU A 1 1.31 -13.04 6.83
N LYS A 2 0.84 -14.11 7.49
CA LYS A 2 1.38 -14.62 8.77
C LYS A 2 2.87 -14.96 8.70
N ARG A 3 3.33 -15.55 7.60
CA ARG A 3 4.74 -15.87 7.39
C ARG A 3 5.60 -14.62 7.27
N LEU A 4 5.18 -13.66 6.47
CA LEU A 4 5.84 -12.36 6.33
C LEU A 4 5.91 -11.62 7.67
N ALA A 5 4.80 -11.55 8.40
CA ALA A 5 4.78 -10.93 9.72
C ALA A 5 5.78 -11.58 10.68
N LYS A 6 5.88 -12.90 10.68
CA LYS A 6 6.85 -13.66 11.50
C LYS A 6 8.30 -13.35 11.08
N LEU A 7 8.61 -13.36 9.79
CA LEU A 7 9.95 -13.07 9.26
C LEU A 7 10.41 -11.65 9.57
N LEU A 8 9.50 -10.70 9.49
CA LEU A 8 9.76 -9.29 9.77
C LEU A 8 9.69 -8.95 11.27
N GLY A 9 9.33 -9.91 12.11
CA GLY A 9 9.14 -9.70 13.55
C GLY A 9 8.02 -8.69 13.85
N LEU A 10 6.97 -8.68 13.03
CA LEU A 10 5.80 -7.84 13.21
C LEU A 10 4.79 -8.52 14.13
N SER A 11 4.03 -7.74 14.87
CA SER A 11 3.02 -8.28 15.76
C SER A 11 1.89 -8.96 14.97
N PRO A 12 1.48 -10.20 15.29
CA PRO A 12 0.42 -10.90 14.55
C PRO A 12 -0.99 -10.35 14.78
N ALA A 13 -1.16 -9.48 15.76
CA ALA A 13 -2.48 -8.98 16.18
C ALA A 13 -3.06 -7.83 15.31
N THR A 14 -2.56 -7.56 14.12
CA THR A 14 -2.30 -6.18 13.79
C THR A 14 -2.99 -5.64 12.58
N ARG A 15 -4.09 -6.20 12.21
CA ARG A 15 -5.02 -5.54 11.29
C ARG A 15 -5.91 -4.49 11.98
N ARG A 16 -5.64 -4.18 13.25
CA ARG A 16 -6.54 -3.34 14.02
C ARG A 16 -5.85 -2.12 14.48
N ASP A 17 -5.49 -1.17 14.16
CA ASP A 17 -4.87 0.03 14.73
C ASP A 17 -3.44 0.29 14.25
N LEU A 18 -3.14 0.00 12.97
CA LEU A 18 -1.85 0.40 12.40
C LEU A 18 -1.69 1.93 12.40
N SER A 19 -2.81 2.66 12.26
CA SER A 19 -2.84 4.11 12.43
C SER A 19 -2.51 4.57 13.85
N ALA A 20 -2.74 3.72 14.86
CA ALA A 20 -2.44 4.02 16.26
C ALA A 20 -0.98 3.75 16.65
N GLY A 21 -0.14 3.37 15.72
CA GLY A 21 1.29 3.25 15.96
C GLY A 21 1.80 1.83 16.21
N THR A 22 1.05 0.81 15.81
CA THR A 22 1.51 -0.57 15.89
C THR A 22 2.24 -1.00 14.62
N ASP A 23 3.30 -1.81 14.77
CA ASP A 23 4.01 -2.41 13.64
C ASP A 23 3.14 -3.49 13.00
N GLY A 24 2.76 -3.31 11.76
CA GLY A 24 1.96 -4.29 11.03
C GLY A 24 1.93 -4.02 9.55
N MET A 25 1.14 -4.81 8.82
CA MET A 25 0.96 -4.63 7.39
C MET A 25 -0.44 -5.07 6.96
N TYR A 26 -0.95 -4.45 5.90
CA TYR A 26 -2.08 -4.96 5.13
C TYR A 26 -1.56 -5.66 3.88
N VAL A 27 -2.04 -6.87 3.63
CA VAL A 27 -1.84 -7.57 2.35
C VAL A 27 -3.20 -7.71 1.70
N ILE A 28 -3.40 -7.03 0.59
CA ILE A 28 -4.65 -6.97 -0.15
C ILE A 28 -4.44 -7.66 -1.49
N GLU A 29 -5.13 -8.77 -1.69
CA GLU A 29 -5.15 -9.47 -2.97
C GLU A 29 -6.10 -8.74 -3.92
N MET A 30 -5.60 -8.27 -5.05
CA MET A 30 -6.40 -7.50 -6.00
C MET A 30 -7.58 -8.28 -6.55
N ILE A 31 -7.45 -9.60 -6.68
CA ILE A 31 -8.55 -10.47 -7.16
C ILE A 31 -9.80 -10.38 -6.26
N LEU A 32 -9.63 -10.07 -4.97
CA LEU A 32 -10.75 -9.90 -4.05
C LEU A 32 -11.53 -8.60 -4.27
N LEU A 33 -10.94 -7.66 -5.01
CA LEU A 33 -11.52 -6.36 -5.34
C LEU A 33 -12.28 -6.36 -6.66
N ARG A 34 -12.29 -7.49 -7.38
CA ARG A 34 -13.05 -7.60 -8.64
C ARG A 34 -14.53 -7.32 -8.37
N PRO A 35 -15.13 -6.33 -9.04
CA PRO A 35 -16.52 -5.98 -8.84
C PRO A 35 -17.45 -7.07 -9.38
N GLU A 36 -18.56 -7.27 -8.71
CA GLU A 36 -19.59 -8.22 -9.14
C GLU A 36 -20.57 -7.61 -10.17
N LEU A 37 -20.56 -6.28 -10.28
CA LEU A 37 -21.44 -5.52 -11.15
C LEU A 37 -20.63 -4.69 -12.15
N ASN A 38 -21.12 -4.59 -13.39
CA ASN A 38 -20.61 -3.66 -14.37
C ASN A 38 -21.18 -2.24 -14.13
N PRO A 39 -20.41 -1.14 -14.43
CA PRO A 39 -19.07 -1.19 -15.01
C PRO A 39 -17.99 -1.50 -13.96
N ASP A 40 -16.95 -2.19 -14.42
CA ASP A 40 -15.75 -2.40 -13.61
C ASP A 40 -15.01 -1.08 -13.42
N PRO A 41 -14.80 -0.60 -12.17
CA PRO A 41 -14.09 0.64 -11.91
C PRO A 41 -12.62 0.64 -12.33
N PHE A 42 -12.04 -0.54 -12.57
CA PHE A 42 -10.67 -0.71 -13.06
C PHE A 42 -10.59 -1.13 -14.53
N ALA A 43 -11.73 -1.22 -15.22
CA ALA A 43 -11.72 -1.53 -16.65
C ALA A 43 -10.81 -0.52 -17.36
N LEU A 44 -9.72 -1.00 -17.91
CA LEU A 44 -8.89 -0.20 -18.80
C LEU A 44 -9.72 0.03 -20.06
N ILE A 45 -10.29 1.22 -20.16
CA ILE A 45 -10.94 1.66 -21.39
C ILE A 45 -9.80 1.89 -22.38
N CYS A 46 -9.77 1.09 -23.44
CA CYS A 46 -8.87 1.35 -24.55
C CYS A 46 -9.15 2.77 -25.08
N PRO A 47 -8.16 3.67 -25.08
CA PRO A 47 -8.37 5.06 -25.51
C PRO A 47 -8.66 5.16 -27.02
N ASP A 48 -8.33 4.13 -27.78
CA ASP A 48 -8.59 4.09 -29.22
C ASP A 48 -9.70 3.07 -29.53
N PRO A 49 -10.90 3.53 -29.92
CA PRO A 49 -12.01 2.65 -30.28
C PRO A 49 -11.74 1.77 -31.51
N ASN A 50 -10.69 2.06 -32.27
CA ASN A 50 -10.28 1.27 -33.45
C ASN A 50 -9.14 0.29 -33.16
N CYS A 51 -8.66 0.22 -31.92
CA CYS A 51 -7.62 -0.69 -31.52
C CYS A 51 -8.16 -2.14 -31.49
N ILE A 52 -7.75 -2.94 -32.46
CA ILE A 52 -8.13 -4.34 -32.56
C ILE A 52 -7.36 -5.23 -31.57
N ASP A 53 -6.17 -4.81 -31.17
CA ASP A 53 -5.21 -5.55 -30.32
C ASP A 53 -5.18 -5.07 -28.87
N CYS A 54 -6.07 -4.18 -28.45
CA CYS A 54 -6.20 -3.80 -27.06
C CYS A 54 -6.80 -4.98 -26.27
N ALA A 55 -5.95 -5.91 -25.88
CA ALA A 55 -6.35 -6.94 -24.93
C ALA A 55 -6.82 -6.27 -23.65
N GLU A 56 -7.99 -6.68 -23.14
CA GLU A 56 -8.43 -6.31 -21.80
C GLU A 56 -7.39 -6.85 -20.82
N GLU A 57 -6.52 -5.95 -20.32
CA GLU A 57 -5.61 -6.33 -19.25
C GLU A 57 -6.44 -6.57 -18.00
N ASP A 58 -6.31 -7.75 -17.41
CA ASP A 58 -6.88 -8.06 -16.10
C ASP A 58 -6.05 -7.34 -15.01
N PRO A 59 -6.58 -6.27 -14.39
CA PRO A 59 -5.86 -5.53 -13.36
C PRO A 59 -5.86 -6.23 -12.00
N TYR A 60 -6.58 -7.33 -11.85
CA TYR A 60 -6.81 -8.00 -10.57
C TYR A 60 -5.95 -9.23 -10.36
N SER A 61 -5.75 -10.03 -11.42
CA SER A 61 -5.05 -11.31 -11.29
C SER A 61 -3.56 -11.12 -11.02
N TYR A 62 -3.03 -12.01 -10.19
CA TYR A 62 -1.59 -12.07 -9.88
C TYR A 62 -0.99 -10.79 -9.29
N ARG A 63 -1.80 -9.95 -8.65
CA ARG A 63 -1.36 -8.68 -8.04
C ARG A 63 -1.75 -8.62 -6.57
N ILE A 64 -0.82 -8.16 -5.75
CA ILE A 64 -1.06 -7.88 -4.33
C ILE A 64 -0.59 -6.47 -3.98
N HIS A 65 -1.33 -5.79 -3.11
CA HIS A 65 -0.86 -4.57 -2.46
C HIS A 65 -0.44 -4.88 -1.02
N VAL A 66 0.79 -4.53 -0.69
CA VAL A 66 1.32 -4.61 0.66
C VAL A 66 1.45 -3.18 1.18
N ILE A 67 0.67 -2.85 2.19
CA ILE A 67 0.58 -1.50 2.74
C ILE A 67 1.17 -1.51 4.14
N LEU A 68 2.11 -0.59 4.38
CA LEU A 68 2.88 -0.48 5.61
C LEU A 68 2.82 0.95 6.16
N PRO A 69 2.76 1.13 7.49
CA PRO A 69 2.78 2.46 8.11
C PRO A 69 4.19 3.06 8.07
N ALA A 70 4.35 4.20 7.40
CA ALA A 70 5.65 4.83 7.16
C ALA A 70 6.25 5.46 8.42
N GLU A 71 5.41 5.90 9.38
CA GLU A 71 5.83 6.73 10.52
C GLU A 71 6.22 5.92 11.77
N GLN A 72 6.14 4.60 11.70
CA GLN A 72 6.52 3.75 12.83
C GLN A 72 8.03 3.78 13.07
N LYS A 73 8.44 3.70 14.34
CA LYS A 73 9.85 3.83 14.76
C LYS A 73 10.82 2.97 13.95
N ARG A 74 10.47 1.72 13.67
CA ARG A 74 11.31 0.80 12.89
C ARG A 74 11.28 1.16 11.40
N PHE A 75 10.10 1.51 10.89
CA PHE A 75 9.87 1.82 9.49
C PHE A 75 10.31 3.24 9.10
N ALA A 76 10.63 4.10 10.05
CA ALA A 76 11.24 5.40 9.78
C ALA A 76 12.66 5.27 9.21
N LYS A 77 13.34 4.14 9.46
CA LYS A 77 14.70 3.88 8.96
C LYS A 77 14.65 3.30 7.55
N MET A 78 15.24 3.99 6.57
CA MET A 78 15.25 3.56 5.17
C MET A 78 15.93 2.21 4.94
N GLU A 79 16.97 1.90 5.69
CA GLU A 79 17.64 0.60 5.61
C GLU A 79 16.69 -0.55 5.96
N PHE A 80 15.88 -0.32 7.01
CA PHE A 80 14.90 -1.33 7.41
C PHE A 80 13.77 -1.45 6.40
N ARG A 81 13.33 -0.35 5.77
CA ARG A 81 12.34 -0.41 4.66
C ARG A 81 12.86 -1.25 3.50
N ARG A 82 14.10 -1.03 3.07
CA ARG A 82 14.72 -1.83 2.00
C ARG A 82 14.75 -3.31 2.34
N PHE A 83 15.16 -3.64 3.55
CA PHE A 83 15.14 -5.02 4.03
C PHE A 83 13.73 -5.62 3.97
N VAL A 84 12.72 -4.89 4.44
CA VAL A 84 11.31 -5.31 4.40
C VAL A 84 10.85 -5.52 2.96
N GLU A 85 11.14 -4.60 2.06
CA GLU A 85 10.79 -4.72 0.65
C GLU A 85 11.45 -5.91 -0.02
N GLU A 86 12.72 -6.15 0.27
CA GLU A 86 13.46 -7.31 -0.24
C GLU A 86 12.84 -8.62 0.24
N VAL A 87 12.58 -8.74 1.54
CA VAL A 87 11.92 -9.92 2.12
C VAL A 87 10.54 -10.15 1.48
N ILE A 88 9.74 -9.09 1.31
CA ILE A 88 8.44 -9.22 0.65
C ILE A 88 8.59 -9.74 -0.78
N ARG A 89 9.55 -9.21 -1.55
CA ARG A 89 9.79 -9.67 -2.93
C ARG A 89 10.30 -11.10 -3.00
N GLN A 90 11.18 -11.49 -2.10
CA GLN A 90 11.73 -12.86 -2.04
C GLN A 90 10.68 -13.90 -1.64
N GLU A 91 9.80 -13.54 -0.69
CA GLU A 91 8.75 -14.45 -0.21
C GLU A 91 7.51 -14.46 -1.12
N THR A 92 7.39 -13.52 -2.04
CA THR A 92 6.29 -13.48 -3.00
C THR A 92 6.60 -14.42 -4.16
N PRO A 93 5.67 -15.34 -4.52
CA PRO A 93 5.85 -16.21 -5.68
C PRO A 93 6.12 -15.41 -6.96
N ALA A 94 6.98 -15.94 -7.84
CA ALA A 94 7.45 -15.23 -9.03
C ALA A 94 6.34 -14.78 -10.01
N HIS A 95 5.17 -15.43 -9.97
CA HIS A 95 4.02 -15.05 -10.80
C HIS A 95 3.13 -13.96 -10.16
N ILE A 96 3.41 -13.54 -8.93
CA ILE A 96 2.65 -12.50 -8.24
C ILE A 96 3.46 -11.20 -8.23
N LEU A 97 2.82 -10.11 -8.64
CA LEU A 97 3.41 -8.77 -8.64
C LEU A 97 3.03 -8.03 -7.34
N PRO A 98 3.97 -7.86 -6.39
CA PRO A 98 3.72 -7.08 -5.19
C PRO A 98 3.90 -5.59 -5.44
N ARG A 99 2.90 -4.79 -5.13
CA ARG A 99 3.01 -3.34 -4.98
C ARG A 99 3.16 -3.02 -3.50
N ILE A 100 4.29 -2.43 -3.10
CA ILE A 100 4.59 -2.09 -1.73
C ILE A 100 4.40 -0.59 -1.54
N CYS A 101 3.56 -0.21 -0.58
CA CYS A 101 3.23 1.19 -0.29
C CYS A 101 3.51 1.50 1.18
N TRP A 102 4.24 2.59 1.41
CA TRP A 102 4.54 3.16 2.72
C TRP A 102 3.71 4.41 2.91
N ILE A 103 2.70 4.36 3.77
CA ILE A 103 1.71 5.44 3.90
C ILE A 103 1.77 6.11 5.26
N SER A 104 1.27 7.34 5.33
CA SER A 104 1.15 8.08 6.59
C SER A 104 0.10 7.45 7.52
N ASN A 105 0.16 7.79 8.80
CA ASN A 105 -0.83 7.33 9.76
C ASN A 105 -2.24 7.85 9.42
N GLU A 106 -2.34 9.05 8.85
CA GLU A 106 -3.63 9.63 8.43
C GLU A 106 -4.26 8.84 7.27
N GLU A 107 -3.47 8.51 6.26
CA GLU A 107 -3.93 7.67 5.15
C GLU A 107 -4.25 6.25 5.61
N MET A 108 -3.46 5.71 6.54
CA MET A 108 -3.71 4.41 7.13
C MET A 108 -5.06 4.38 7.86
N ALA A 109 -5.39 5.42 8.64
CA ALA A 109 -6.68 5.51 9.32
C ALA A 109 -7.87 5.50 8.34
N LYS A 110 -7.78 6.28 7.25
CA LYS A 110 -8.80 6.29 6.20
C LYS A 110 -8.96 4.92 5.54
N LEU A 111 -7.84 4.29 5.20
CA LEU A 111 -7.81 2.97 4.58
C LEU A 111 -8.40 1.90 5.52
N GLU A 112 -8.07 1.94 6.82
CA GLU A 112 -8.61 0.99 7.81
C GLU A 112 -10.13 1.08 7.93
N VAL A 113 -10.69 2.28 7.96
CA VAL A 113 -12.14 2.48 8.02
C VAL A 113 -12.81 1.92 6.76
N ALA A 114 -12.32 2.29 5.58
CA ALA A 114 -12.89 1.83 4.32
C ALA A 114 -12.76 0.30 4.14
N TYR A 115 -11.63 -0.28 4.56
CA TYR A 115 -11.41 -1.72 4.54
C TYR A 115 -12.37 -2.47 5.47
N LYS A 116 -12.56 -1.99 6.71
CA LYS A 116 -13.49 -2.58 7.67
C LYS A 116 -14.93 -2.52 7.14
N ASP A 117 -15.35 -1.39 6.59
CA ASP A 117 -16.66 -1.19 6.00
C ASP A 117 -16.91 -2.17 4.83
N TRP A 118 -15.95 -2.31 3.94
CA TRP A 118 -16.05 -3.24 2.82
C TRP A 118 -16.11 -4.70 3.27
N ILE A 119 -15.20 -5.13 4.16
CA ILE A 119 -15.17 -6.51 4.67
C ILE A 119 -16.45 -6.87 5.42
N PHE A 120 -17.00 -5.95 6.21
CA PHE A 120 -18.24 -6.17 6.93
C PHE A 120 -19.42 -6.43 5.96
N LEU A 121 -19.49 -5.67 4.87
CA LEU A 121 -20.53 -5.84 3.88
C LEU A 121 -20.30 -7.01 2.90
N LYS A 122 -19.05 -7.50 2.79
CA LYS A 122 -18.74 -8.63 1.93
C LYS A 122 -19.50 -9.90 2.32
N ALA A 123 -19.81 -10.06 3.60
CA ALA A 123 -20.62 -11.17 4.11
C ALA A 123 -22.14 -10.95 3.97
N GLY A 124 -22.56 -9.75 3.59
CA GLY A 124 -23.99 -9.38 3.48
C GLY A 124 -24.60 -9.66 2.11
N ALA A 125 -25.93 -9.72 2.05
CA ALA A 125 -26.68 -9.98 0.82
C ALA A 125 -26.89 -8.73 -0.07
N ASP A 126 -26.63 -7.51 0.42
CA ASP A 126 -26.88 -6.25 -0.31
C ASP A 126 -25.73 -5.93 -1.28
N THR A 127 -25.85 -6.37 -2.52
CA THR A 127 -24.85 -6.19 -3.56
C THR A 127 -24.62 -4.71 -3.90
N LYS A 128 -25.64 -3.85 -3.88
CA LYS A 128 -25.48 -2.44 -4.23
C LYS A 128 -24.64 -1.69 -3.20
N LYS A 129 -24.92 -1.89 -1.91
CA LYS A 129 -24.12 -1.28 -0.83
C LYS A 129 -22.70 -1.82 -0.82
N ARG A 130 -22.53 -3.12 -1.06
CA ARG A 130 -21.21 -3.75 -1.17
C ARG A 130 -20.38 -3.13 -2.29
N THR A 131 -20.95 -2.96 -3.48
CA THR A 131 -20.27 -2.33 -4.62
C THR A 131 -19.90 -0.88 -4.34
N ALA A 132 -20.77 -0.09 -3.71
CA ALA A 132 -20.46 1.29 -3.35
C ALA A 132 -19.30 1.39 -2.34
N LYS A 133 -19.27 0.51 -1.34
CA LYS A 133 -18.16 0.47 -0.36
C LYS A 133 -16.88 -0.08 -0.95
N LEU A 134 -16.97 -1.05 -1.84
CA LEU A 134 -15.82 -1.53 -2.61
C LEU A 134 -15.22 -0.40 -3.44
N LYS A 135 -16.03 0.36 -4.15
CA LYS A 135 -15.55 1.51 -4.94
C LYS A 135 -14.85 2.54 -4.05
N ALA A 136 -15.45 2.92 -2.93
CA ALA A 136 -14.81 3.86 -1.99
C ALA A 136 -13.45 3.35 -1.47
N PHE A 137 -13.35 2.05 -1.19
CA PHE A 137 -12.09 1.45 -0.77
C PHE A 137 -11.05 1.44 -1.89
N ILE A 138 -11.46 1.14 -3.11
CA ILE A 138 -10.63 1.16 -4.32
C ILE A 138 -10.10 2.58 -4.58
N ASP A 139 -10.97 3.59 -4.52
CA ASP A 139 -10.58 4.99 -4.73
C ASP A 139 -9.48 5.40 -3.72
N ILE A 140 -9.64 5.08 -2.43
CA ILE A 140 -8.61 5.31 -1.42
C ILE A 140 -7.32 4.54 -1.76
N LEU A 141 -7.41 3.28 -2.16
CA LEU A 141 -6.25 2.45 -2.49
C LEU A 141 -5.43 3.01 -3.66
N PHE A 142 -6.06 3.72 -4.59
CA PHE A 142 -5.37 4.39 -5.70
C PHE A 142 -4.79 5.75 -5.33
N GLU A 143 -5.39 6.46 -4.40
CA GLU A 143 -4.90 7.76 -3.93
C GLU A 143 -3.66 7.64 -3.04
N VAL A 144 -3.47 6.48 -2.41
CA VAL A 144 -2.35 6.22 -1.49
C VAL A 144 -1.00 6.38 -2.18
N ARG A 145 -0.13 7.20 -1.58
CA ARG A 145 1.21 7.49 -2.08
C ARG A 145 2.28 7.14 -1.05
N ASN A 146 3.46 6.78 -1.55
CA ASN A 146 4.60 6.52 -0.68
C ASN A 146 5.06 7.79 0.03
N VAL A 147 5.17 7.69 1.34
CA VAL A 147 5.75 8.72 2.20
C VAL A 147 7.19 8.36 2.50
N TYR A 148 8.10 9.27 2.15
CA TYR A 148 9.53 9.13 2.44
C TYR A 148 9.91 10.02 3.62
N PRO A 149 10.86 9.60 4.47
CA PRO A 149 11.36 10.45 5.53
C PRO A 149 12.00 11.71 4.94
N ALA A 150 11.62 12.86 5.48
CA ALA A 150 12.21 14.13 5.09
C ALA A 150 13.64 14.21 5.63
N GLN A 151 14.60 14.55 4.77
CA GLN A 151 15.98 14.78 5.15
C GLN A 151 16.46 16.13 4.63
N LYS A 152 17.32 16.78 5.41
CA LYS A 152 17.98 18.00 4.97
C LYS A 152 19.17 17.65 4.09
N LEU A 153 19.46 18.47 3.08
CA LEU A 153 20.73 18.44 2.39
C LEU A 153 21.84 18.77 3.39
N HIS A 154 22.87 17.95 3.45
CA HIS A 154 24.01 18.18 4.32
C HIS A 154 24.79 19.42 3.87
N GLU A 155 25.18 20.24 4.83
CA GLU A 155 26.23 21.24 4.66
C GLU A 155 27.57 20.52 4.62
N CYS A 156 28.50 20.99 3.76
CA CYS A 156 29.85 20.48 3.70
C CYS A 156 30.52 20.67 5.08
N GLY A 157 30.90 19.56 5.75
CA GLY A 157 31.56 19.60 7.06
C GLY A 157 30.70 19.07 8.23
N ALA A 158 29.48 18.62 7.99
CA ALA A 158 28.68 17.99 9.04
C ALA A 158 29.29 16.63 9.46
N PRO A 159 29.21 16.25 10.77
CA PRO A 159 29.83 15.03 11.28
C PRO A 159 29.18 13.79 10.62
N GLU A 160 30.00 12.78 10.33
CA GLU A 160 29.56 11.47 9.82
C GLU A 160 28.64 10.80 10.85
N GLY A 161 27.38 10.66 10.55
CA GLY A 161 26.40 9.98 11.41
C GLY A 161 24.98 10.40 11.19
N GLU A 162 24.72 11.49 10.50
CA GLU A 162 23.37 11.88 10.13
C GLU A 162 22.94 11.17 8.85
N GLN A 163 21.66 10.84 8.77
CA GLN A 163 21.08 10.11 7.63
C GLN A 163 21.33 10.86 6.32
N LYS A 164 22.10 10.27 5.41
CA LYS A 164 22.44 10.86 4.11
C LYS A 164 21.20 10.95 3.23
N PHE A 165 21.08 12.07 2.52
CA PHE A 165 20.07 12.20 1.46
C PHE A 165 20.33 11.16 0.36
N LEU A 166 19.31 10.36 0.05
CA LEU A 166 19.39 9.34 -0.99
C LEU A 166 18.41 9.70 -2.10
N LEU A 167 18.93 9.90 -3.29
CA LEU A 167 18.15 10.25 -4.47
C LEU A 167 17.08 9.17 -4.72
N GLY A 168 15.82 9.59 -4.92
CA GLY A 168 14.70 8.67 -5.14
C GLY A 168 14.18 7.95 -3.90
N GLN A 169 14.70 8.24 -2.70
CA GLN A 169 14.32 7.56 -1.46
C GLN A 169 14.07 8.51 -0.28
N THR A 170 14.39 9.76 -0.45
CA THR A 170 14.16 10.80 0.56
C THR A 170 13.47 11.99 -0.09
N ALA A 171 12.47 12.53 0.60
CA ALA A 171 11.88 13.79 0.18
C ALA A 171 12.77 14.96 0.62
N LEU A 172 12.97 15.95 -0.24
CA LEU A 172 13.49 17.24 0.17
C LEU A 172 12.49 17.85 1.16
N GLY A 173 12.92 17.94 2.43
CA GLY A 173 12.04 18.37 3.50
C GLY A 173 11.58 19.81 3.28
N THR A 174 10.28 19.99 3.09
CA THR A 174 9.64 21.24 3.44
C THR A 174 9.58 21.30 4.96
N MET A 175 10.21 22.32 5.55
CA MET A 175 10.07 22.56 6.98
C MET A 175 8.58 22.66 7.32
N LYS A 176 8.07 21.73 8.12
CA LYS A 176 6.82 21.98 8.83
C LYS A 176 7.08 23.18 9.74
N LYS A 177 6.38 24.30 9.50
CA LYS A 177 6.27 25.39 10.43
C LYS A 177 5.59 24.93 11.70
#